data_c3b652c54405fbe4eeff8b49d4554e97
#
_entry.id   c3b652c54405fbe4eeff8b49d4554e97
#
_cell.length_a   1.000
_cell.length_b   1.000
_cell.length_c   1.000
_cell.angle_alpha   90.00
_cell.angle_beta   90.00
_cell.angle_gamma   90.00
#
_symmetry.space_group_name_H-M   'P 1'
#
loop_
_entity.id
_entity.type
_entity.pdbx_description
1 polymer ?
#
loop_
_entity_poly.entity_id
_entity_poly.type
_entity_poly.pdbx_seq_one_letter_code
_entity_poly.pdbx_strand_id
1 'polypeptide(L)'
;MNATAPAVRPATPNFSSGPCAKRPGWTLAALEGALTGRSHRSKPGQAKLREAIELTRAVLGIPDTHRIAITPASDTGAVEMAMWSLLGPRGVDVAAWESFGQDWITDATNQLKLADCRTFTAPYGELPDLNQWDPDRDLVFTWNGTTSGVRVPNGDWIPDDRGGLTICDATSAAFAMELPWEKLDVTTWSWQKILGGEGAHGIIVMSPRAIERLESYTPAWPMPKLFRMKSGGKVNEAFFQGSTINTPSLLAVEDAIDGLRWAQAIGGLPELIRRCEANAACVAEWVARNPWCGFLVERLEIRSPSSICLKIVDPALAADPALQARTASAIVAFLDKEGVAYDIGAYRTAPPGFRFWAGATVETADLAIALEWLSFAYARVTIGEEVA
;
A
#
# COMPACT_ATOMS: atom_id res chain seq x y z
N MET A 1 -26.65 -4.82 28.79
CA MET A 1 -27.09 -6.03 28.04
C MET A 1 -25.87 -6.95 27.99
N ASN A 2 -25.97 -8.16 28.55
CA ASN A 2 -24.88 -9.13 28.41
C ASN A 2 -24.81 -9.54 26.95
N ALA A 3 -23.87 -8.98 26.21
CA ALA A 3 -23.61 -9.41 24.84
C ALA A 3 -23.07 -10.84 24.86
N THR A 4 -23.70 -11.77 24.16
CA THR A 4 -23.20 -13.14 24.01
C THR A 4 -22.09 -13.13 22.95
N ALA A 5 -20.97 -13.81 23.24
CA ALA A 5 -19.89 -13.93 22.26
C ALA A 5 -20.41 -14.58 20.95
N PRO A 6 -19.98 -14.09 19.77
CA PRO A 6 -20.28 -14.77 18.52
C PRO A 6 -19.81 -16.23 18.54
N ALA A 7 -20.61 -17.14 18.01
CA ALA A 7 -20.33 -18.57 18.06
C ALA A 7 -19.22 -19.02 17.08
N VAL A 8 -18.94 -18.21 16.08
CA VAL A 8 -18.00 -18.53 14.97
C VAL A 8 -16.84 -17.54 15.01
N ARG A 9 -15.62 -18.04 14.73
CA ARG A 9 -14.44 -17.22 14.50
C ARG A 9 -14.12 -17.17 12.99
N PRO A 10 -13.45 -16.09 12.53
CA PRO A 10 -12.95 -16.06 11.14
C PRO A 10 -12.03 -17.27 10.85
N ALA A 11 -12.12 -17.82 9.67
CA ALA A 11 -11.19 -18.87 9.23
C ALA A 11 -9.76 -18.30 9.10
N THR A 12 -9.64 -17.02 8.70
CA THR A 12 -8.38 -16.28 8.62
C THR A 12 -8.52 -14.98 9.40
N PRO A 13 -7.86 -14.84 10.56
CA PRO A 13 -7.92 -13.64 11.41
C PRO A 13 -6.91 -12.54 11.00
N ASN A 14 -6.21 -12.69 9.85
CA ASN A 14 -5.12 -11.84 9.42
C ASN A 14 -5.66 -10.59 8.71
N PHE A 15 -5.89 -9.50 9.46
CA PHE A 15 -6.33 -8.21 8.92
C PHE A 15 -5.22 -7.15 8.96
N SER A 16 -3.94 -7.58 9.04
CA SER A 16 -2.78 -6.70 8.95
C SER A 16 -2.70 -6.02 7.58
N SER A 17 -2.29 -4.77 7.57
CA SER A 17 -2.06 -4.01 6.34
C SER A 17 -0.66 -4.18 5.74
N GLY A 18 0.12 -5.17 6.22
CA GLY A 18 1.42 -5.49 5.63
C GLY A 18 2.42 -6.14 6.59
N PRO A 19 2.77 -7.42 6.35
CA PRO A 19 2.23 -8.32 5.35
C PRO A 19 0.74 -8.59 5.51
N CYS A 20 0.06 -8.77 4.38
CA CYS A 20 -1.38 -9.04 4.37
C CYS A 20 -1.67 -10.54 4.31
N ALA A 21 -2.93 -10.92 4.56
CA ALA A 21 -3.37 -12.31 4.41
C ALA A 21 -2.97 -12.87 3.04
N LYS A 22 -2.54 -14.11 3.00
CA LYS A 22 -2.31 -14.85 1.76
C LYS A 22 -3.62 -15.03 0.98
N ARG A 23 -3.53 -15.23 -0.34
CA ARG A 23 -4.70 -15.53 -1.16
C ARG A 23 -5.50 -16.74 -0.62
N PRO A 24 -6.79 -16.80 -0.84
CA PRO A 24 -7.61 -17.96 -0.45
C PRO A 24 -7.01 -19.28 -0.97
N GLY A 25 -6.98 -20.28 -0.11
CA GLY A 25 -6.44 -21.60 -0.42
C GLY A 25 -4.91 -21.66 -0.56
N TRP A 26 -4.16 -20.62 -0.24
CA TRP A 26 -2.71 -20.66 -0.21
C TRP A 26 -2.19 -21.63 0.86
N THR A 27 -1.19 -22.41 0.51
CA THR A 27 -0.44 -23.26 1.43
C THR A 27 1.03 -23.23 1.04
N LEU A 28 1.92 -23.74 1.88
CA LEU A 28 3.35 -23.86 1.56
C LEU A 28 3.62 -24.66 0.27
N ALA A 29 2.69 -25.50 -0.17
CA ALA A 29 2.79 -26.20 -1.46
C ALA A 29 2.85 -25.23 -2.66
N ALA A 30 2.36 -24.00 -2.53
CA ALA A 30 2.52 -22.96 -3.55
C ALA A 30 3.99 -22.61 -3.84
N LEU A 31 4.89 -22.92 -2.90
CA LEU A 31 6.33 -22.68 -3.03
C LEU A 31 7.11 -23.95 -3.41
N GLU A 32 6.43 -25.08 -3.65
CA GLU A 32 7.08 -26.28 -4.17
C GLU A 32 7.67 -26.00 -5.56
N GLY A 33 8.93 -26.35 -5.75
CA GLY A 33 9.64 -26.05 -7.00
C GLY A 33 10.28 -24.66 -7.06
N ALA A 34 10.20 -23.86 -5.99
CA ALA A 34 10.97 -22.62 -5.88
C ALA A 34 12.48 -22.89 -6.06
N LEU A 35 13.17 -22.00 -6.80
CA LEU A 35 14.58 -22.18 -7.15
C LEU A 35 15.53 -21.87 -5.98
N THR A 36 15.29 -22.53 -4.83
CA THR A 36 16.11 -22.37 -3.64
C THR A 36 17.56 -22.83 -3.89
N GLY A 37 18.53 -22.04 -3.42
CA GLY A 37 19.94 -22.35 -3.62
C GLY A 37 20.45 -22.16 -5.06
N ARG A 38 19.62 -21.75 -6.01
CA ARG A 38 20.04 -21.41 -7.38
C ARG A 38 20.39 -19.93 -7.47
N SER A 39 21.40 -19.61 -8.28
CA SER A 39 21.73 -18.23 -8.57
C SER A 39 20.58 -17.52 -9.33
N HIS A 40 20.17 -16.36 -8.86
CA HIS A 40 19.24 -15.49 -9.57
C HIS A 40 19.78 -15.03 -10.93
N ARG A 41 21.11 -15.10 -11.17
CA ARG A 41 21.76 -14.83 -12.46
C ARG A 41 21.76 -16.02 -13.42
N SER A 42 21.38 -17.20 -12.95
CA SER A 42 21.20 -18.36 -13.85
C SER A 42 20.02 -18.13 -14.80
N LYS A 43 20.02 -18.79 -15.95
CA LYS A 43 18.89 -18.70 -16.89
C LYS A 43 17.52 -18.96 -16.24
N PRO A 44 17.32 -20.03 -15.43
CA PRO A 44 16.04 -20.22 -14.74
C PRO A 44 15.74 -19.17 -13.70
N GLY A 45 16.74 -18.65 -12.94
CA GLY A 45 16.52 -17.57 -11.98
C GLY A 45 16.08 -16.28 -12.64
N GLN A 46 16.74 -15.88 -13.74
CA GLN A 46 16.32 -14.71 -14.52
C GLN A 46 14.94 -14.90 -15.17
N ALA A 47 14.59 -16.14 -15.59
CA ALA A 47 13.27 -16.41 -16.13
C ALA A 47 12.17 -16.20 -15.09
N LYS A 48 12.38 -16.59 -13.82
CA LYS A 48 11.43 -16.33 -12.73
C LYS A 48 11.25 -14.84 -12.44
N LEU A 49 12.33 -14.07 -12.39
CA LEU A 49 12.27 -12.63 -12.19
C LEU A 49 11.53 -11.93 -13.35
N ARG A 50 11.77 -12.37 -14.57
CA ARG A 50 11.07 -11.86 -15.75
C ARG A 50 9.59 -12.26 -15.73
N GLU A 51 9.25 -13.49 -15.35
CA GLU A 51 7.87 -13.94 -15.20
C GLU A 51 7.08 -13.07 -14.23
N ALA A 52 7.67 -12.71 -13.08
CA ALA A 52 7.02 -11.79 -12.13
C ALA A 52 6.73 -10.41 -12.75
N ILE A 53 7.66 -9.88 -13.56
CA ILE A 53 7.48 -8.60 -14.28
C ILE A 53 6.36 -8.71 -15.32
N GLU A 54 6.36 -9.76 -16.14
CA GLU A 54 5.40 -9.99 -17.22
C GLU A 54 3.98 -10.21 -16.67
N LEU A 55 3.82 -11.01 -15.63
CA LEU A 55 2.54 -11.22 -14.95
C LEU A 55 2.03 -9.92 -14.31
N THR A 56 2.91 -9.14 -13.70
CA THR A 56 2.57 -7.82 -13.14
C THR A 56 2.02 -6.91 -14.22
N ARG A 57 2.71 -6.82 -15.37
CA ARG A 57 2.24 -6.05 -16.53
C ARG A 57 0.86 -6.50 -16.98
N ALA A 58 0.69 -7.80 -17.15
CA ALA A 58 -0.55 -8.38 -17.66
C ALA A 58 -1.74 -8.16 -16.72
N VAL A 59 -1.56 -8.33 -15.41
CA VAL A 59 -2.65 -8.16 -14.43
C VAL A 59 -3.06 -6.70 -14.28
N LEU A 60 -2.09 -5.78 -14.26
CA LEU A 60 -2.34 -4.34 -14.07
C LEU A 60 -2.62 -3.57 -15.37
N GLY A 61 -2.47 -4.20 -16.54
CA GLY A 61 -2.63 -3.52 -17.83
C GLY A 61 -1.59 -2.41 -18.07
N ILE A 62 -0.36 -2.57 -17.56
CA ILE A 62 0.69 -1.56 -17.72
C ILE A 62 1.11 -1.47 -19.18
N PRO A 63 1.13 -0.28 -19.80
CA PRO A 63 1.51 -0.13 -21.22
C PRO A 63 2.90 -0.69 -21.54
N ASP A 64 3.07 -1.24 -22.74
CA ASP A 64 4.35 -1.81 -23.20
C ASP A 64 5.49 -0.78 -23.28
N THR A 65 5.14 0.50 -23.41
CA THR A 65 6.09 1.61 -23.38
C THR A 65 6.74 1.84 -22.02
N HIS A 66 6.11 1.37 -20.94
CA HIS A 66 6.62 1.52 -19.57
C HIS A 66 7.59 0.40 -19.23
N ARG A 67 8.64 0.73 -18.50
CA ARG A 67 9.60 -0.24 -17.98
C ARG A 67 9.26 -0.62 -16.54
N ILE A 68 9.38 -1.91 -16.21
CA ILE A 68 9.09 -2.45 -14.88
C ILE A 68 10.35 -3.10 -14.35
N ALA A 69 10.68 -2.85 -13.08
CA ALA A 69 11.81 -3.52 -12.43
C ALA A 69 11.48 -3.93 -10.99
N ILE A 70 12.20 -4.96 -10.51
CA ILE A 70 12.17 -5.43 -9.12
C ILE A 70 13.31 -4.72 -8.38
N THR A 71 12.98 -4.00 -7.31
CA THR A 71 13.91 -3.21 -6.49
C THR A 71 14.16 -3.87 -5.14
N PRO A 72 15.27 -3.55 -4.45
CA PRO A 72 15.48 -3.95 -3.07
C PRO A 72 14.61 -3.12 -2.10
N ALA A 73 14.51 -3.59 -0.86
CA ALA A 73 14.00 -2.87 0.30
C ALA A 73 12.53 -2.42 0.23
N SER A 74 11.67 -3.30 -0.33
CA SER A 74 10.23 -3.08 -0.47
C SER A 74 9.91 -1.78 -1.24
N ASP A 75 8.75 -1.19 -1.00
CA ASP A 75 8.38 0.08 -1.63
C ASP A 75 9.26 1.25 -1.15
N THR A 76 9.70 1.25 0.09
CA THR A 76 10.63 2.27 0.59
C THR A 76 11.83 2.41 -0.34
N GLY A 77 12.48 1.29 -0.71
CA GLY A 77 13.59 1.33 -1.64
C GLY A 77 13.20 1.73 -3.06
N ALA A 78 11.97 1.43 -3.50
CA ALA A 78 11.49 1.82 -4.83
C ALA A 78 11.22 3.33 -4.92
N VAL A 79 10.56 3.92 -3.94
CA VAL A 79 10.31 5.38 -3.87
C VAL A 79 11.62 6.14 -3.72
N GLU A 80 12.48 5.76 -2.77
CA GLU A 80 13.79 6.41 -2.61
C GLU A 80 14.63 6.29 -3.87
N MET A 81 14.65 5.13 -4.55
CA MET A 81 15.33 4.97 -5.84
C MET A 81 14.85 5.97 -6.89
N ALA A 82 13.52 6.20 -6.96
CA ALA A 82 12.94 7.18 -7.86
C ALA A 82 13.33 8.61 -7.47
N MET A 83 13.16 8.97 -6.20
CA MET A 83 13.47 10.32 -5.69
C MET A 83 14.95 10.67 -5.87
N TRP A 84 15.88 9.79 -5.46
CA TRP A 84 17.32 10.01 -5.59
C TRP A 84 17.79 10.08 -7.04
N SER A 85 17.12 9.38 -7.95
CA SER A 85 17.55 9.30 -9.35
C SER A 85 16.97 10.40 -10.25
N LEU A 86 15.79 10.94 -9.92
CA LEU A 86 15.02 11.76 -10.85
C LEU A 86 14.76 13.19 -10.38
N LEU A 87 14.73 13.43 -9.05
CA LEU A 87 14.49 14.77 -8.50
C LEU A 87 15.70 15.68 -8.63
N GLY A 88 15.47 17.00 -8.64
CA GLY A 88 16.50 18.03 -8.62
C GLY A 88 16.60 18.91 -9.86
N PRO A 89 16.25 18.49 -11.10
CA PRO A 89 16.28 19.38 -12.25
C PRO A 89 15.16 20.43 -12.24
N ARG A 90 14.09 20.18 -11.49
CA ARG A 90 12.94 21.07 -11.33
C ARG A 90 12.66 21.27 -9.85
N GLY A 91 11.85 22.28 -9.49
CA GLY A 91 11.25 22.36 -8.19
C GLY A 91 10.41 21.12 -7.91
N VAL A 92 10.25 20.78 -6.63
CA VAL A 92 9.54 19.58 -6.20
C VAL A 92 8.36 19.96 -5.29
N ASP A 93 7.24 19.34 -5.54
CA ASP A 93 6.06 19.38 -4.69
C ASP A 93 5.86 17.99 -4.07
N VAL A 94 5.62 17.93 -2.75
CA VAL A 94 5.34 16.68 -2.04
C VAL A 94 4.01 16.79 -1.34
N ALA A 95 3.07 15.91 -1.68
CA ALA A 95 1.75 15.86 -1.07
C ALA A 95 1.64 14.67 -0.10
N ALA A 96 1.24 14.93 1.17
CA ALA A 96 1.16 13.92 2.22
C ALA A 96 -0.06 14.11 3.12
N TRP A 97 -0.72 12.99 3.49
CA TRP A 97 -1.88 12.96 4.38
C TRP A 97 -1.86 11.74 5.31
N GLU A 98 -0.69 11.16 5.49
CA GLU A 98 -0.46 10.04 6.38
C GLU A 98 1.06 9.83 6.60
N SER A 99 1.42 8.82 7.40
CA SER A 99 2.79 8.60 7.87
C SER A 99 3.81 8.41 6.75
N PHE A 100 3.53 7.55 5.75
CA PHE A 100 4.49 7.27 4.68
C PHE A 100 4.71 8.48 3.77
N GLY A 101 3.64 9.20 3.41
CA GLY A 101 3.78 10.46 2.69
C GLY A 101 4.62 11.49 3.46
N GLN A 102 4.53 11.50 4.80
CA GLN A 102 5.38 12.35 5.65
C GLN A 102 6.85 11.93 5.61
N ASP A 103 7.14 10.63 5.47
CA ASP A 103 8.51 10.14 5.28
C ASP A 103 9.08 10.64 3.95
N TRP A 104 8.28 10.67 2.86
CA TRP A 104 8.70 11.25 1.56
C TRP A 104 8.97 12.76 1.66
N ILE A 105 8.21 13.50 2.46
CA ILE A 105 8.54 14.90 2.78
C ILE A 105 9.90 14.99 3.47
N THR A 106 10.15 14.13 4.45
CA THR A 106 11.42 14.08 5.18
C THR A 106 12.59 13.77 4.26
N ASP A 107 12.42 12.84 3.33
CA ASP A 107 13.44 12.52 2.34
C ASP A 107 13.73 13.69 1.41
N ALA A 108 12.72 14.35 0.89
CA ALA A 108 12.90 15.49 0.01
C ALA A 108 13.60 16.68 0.72
N THR A 109 13.17 16.98 1.95
CA THR A 109 13.61 18.18 2.67
C THR A 109 14.87 17.98 3.50
N ASN A 110 14.99 16.84 4.19
CA ASN A 110 16.06 16.62 5.19
C ASN A 110 17.21 15.76 4.65
N GLN A 111 16.92 14.78 3.77
CA GLN A 111 17.91 13.88 3.21
C GLN A 111 18.49 14.40 1.90
N LEU A 112 17.64 14.61 0.89
CA LEU A 112 18.03 15.20 -0.39
C LEU A 112 18.32 16.71 -0.28
N LYS A 113 17.73 17.38 0.72
CA LYS A 113 17.90 18.82 0.99
C LYS A 113 17.59 19.66 -0.25
N LEU A 114 16.48 19.34 -0.92
CA LEU A 114 16.04 20.05 -2.12
C LEU A 114 15.76 21.52 -1.78
N ALA A 115 16.48 22.44 -2.42
CA ALA A 115 16.38 23.87 -2.13
C ALA A 115 15.02 24.47 -2.54
N ASP A 116 14.39 23.91 -3.58
CA ASP A 116 13.07 24.32 -4.07
C ASP A 116 12.08 23.16 -3.89
N CYS A 117 11.61 22.99 -2.65
CA CYS A 117 10.63 21.98 -2.27
C CYS A 117 9.44 22.63 -1.57
N ARG A 118 8.21 22.36 -2.06
CA ARG A 118 6.96 22.75 -1.41
C ARG A 118 6.24 21.52 -0.90
N THR A 119 5.49 21.67 0.18
CA THR A 119 4.77 20.55 0.81
C THR A 119 3.29 20.92 0.98
N PHE A 120 2.42 19.96 0.66
CA PHE A 120 0.97 20.06 0.84
C PHE A 120 0.54 18.93 1.77
N THR A 121 0.01 19.28 2.92
CA THR A 121 -0.37 18.28 3.93
C THR A 121 -1.82 18.44 4.36
N ALA A 122 -2.42 17.34 4.77
CA ALA A 122 -3.72 17.31 5.41
C ALA A 122 -3.67 16.42 6.66
N PRO A 123 -4.55 16.65 7.64
CA PRO A 123 -4.68 15.79 8.79
C PRO A 123 -5.19 14.40 8.39
N TYR A 124 -5.04 13.42 9.29
CA TYR A 124 -5.57 12.08 9.10
C TYR A 124 -7.08 12.12 8.82
N GLY A 125 -7.51 11.39 7.79
CA GLY A 125 -8.90 11.35 7.33
C GLY A 125 -9.24 12.36 6.24
N GLU A 126 -8.32 13.26 5.90
CA GLU A 126 -8.52 14.30 4.88
C GLU A 126 -7.47 14.19 3.76
N LEU A 127 -7.81 14.73 2.59
CA LEU A 127 -6.94 14.85 1.43
C LEU A 127 -6.60 16.33 1.23
N PRO A 128 -5.33 16.72 1.04
CA PRO A 128 -4.99 18.09 0.68
C PRO A 128 -5.58 18.46 -0.69
N ASP A 129 -5.72 19.76 -0.94
CA ASP A 129 -6.12 20.23 -2.27
C ASP A 129 -4.98 19.95 -3.28
N LEU A 130 -5.15 18.88 -4.05
CA LEU A 130 -4.17 18.45 -5.04
C LEU A 130 -4.05 19.42 -6.24
N ASN A 131 -5.02 20.36 -6.44
CA ASN A 131 -4.93 21.37 -7.50
C ASN A 131 -3.92 22.50 -7.16
N GLN A 132 -3.37 22.53 -5.96
CA GLN A 132 -2.32 23.47 -5.58
C GLN A 132 -0.94 23.10 -6.14
N TRP A 133 -0.78 21.87 -6.64
CA TRP A 133 0.44 21.46 -7.32
C TRP A 133 0.65 22.27 -8.61
N ASP A 134 1.90 22.61 -8.87
CA ASP A 134 2.32 23.25 -10.09
C ASP A 134 2.78 22.18 -11.11
N PRO A 135 2.07 22.01 -12.23
CA PRO A 135 2.40 20.98 -13.22
C PRO A 135 3.80 21.09 -13.87
N ASP A 136 4.48 22.22 -13.73
CA ASP A 136 5.87 22.36 -14.18
C ASP A 136 6.89 21.87 -13.16
N ARG A 137 6.47 21.49 -11.94
CA ARG A 137 7.28 20.93 -10.86
C ARG A 137 7.11 19.43 -10.80
N ASP A 138 8.14 18.72 -10.33
CA ASP A 138 8.03 17.29 -10.07
C ASP A 138 7.14 17.09 -8.82
N LEU A 139 6.24 16.10 -8.85
CA LEU A 139 5.33 15.78 -7.76
C LEU A 139 5.65 14.41 -7.16
N VAL A 140 5.72 14.34 -5.83
CA VAL A 140 5.78 13.07 -5.06
C VAL A 140 4.53 12.97 -4.21
N PHE A 141 3.82 11.84 -4.29
CA PHE A 141 2.59 11.62 -3.53
C PHE A 141 2.26 10.14 -3.38
N THR A 142 1.36 9.83 -2.45
CA THR A 142 0.84 8.47 -2.22
C THR A 142 -0.55 8.35 -2.84
N TRP A 143 -0.84 7.33 -3.64
CA TRP A 143 -2.18 7.15 -4.22
C TRP A 143 -3.22 6.76 -3.17
N ASN A 144 -2.83 5.94 -2.21
CA ASN A 144 -3.69 5.45 -1.15
C ASN A 144 -2.94 5.38 0.18
N GLY A 145 -3.30 6.23 1.13
CA GLY A 145 -2.70 6.29 2.46
C GLY A 145 -3.09 5.10 3.34
N THR A 146 -2.18 4.15 3.48
CA THR A 146 -2.40 2.93 4.27
C THR A 146 -2.75 3.23 5.73
N THR A 147 -2.20 4.29 6.32
CA THR A 147 -2.38 4.60 7.74
C THR A 147 -3.53 5.55 8.01
N SER A 148 -4.02 6.26 7.00
CA SER A 148 -5.13 7.21 7.10
C SER A 148 -6.44 6.70 6.52
N GLY A 149 -6.38 5.70 5.61
CA GLY A 149 -7.55 5.26 4.86
C GLY A 149 -8.02 6.25 3.79
N VAL A 150 -7.18 7.22 3.41
CA VAL A 150 -7.49 8.25 2.40
C VAL A 150 -6.85 7.89 1.07
N ARG A 151 -7.63 7.89 0.00
CA ARG A 151 -7.15 7.70 -1.38
C ARG A 151 -7.30 8.94 -2.24
N VAL A 152 -6.51 9.02 -3.29
CA VAL A 152 -6.78 9.90 -4.43
C VAL A 152 -7.98 9.33 -5.20
N PRO A 153 -9.01 10.15 -5.51
CA PRO A 153 -10.22 9.64 -6.16
C PRO A 153 -9.99 9.17 -7.61
N ASN A 154 -9.20 9.92 -8.38
CA ASN A 154 -8.86 9.64 -9.78
C ASN A 154 -7.62 10.44 -10.22
N GLY A 155 -7.23 10.36 -11.51
CA GLY A 155 -6.11 11.10 -12.09
C GLY A 155 -6.48 12.38 -12.83
N ASP A 156 -7.72 12.86 -12.76
CA ASP A 156 -8.21 13.98 -13.59
C ASP A 156 -7.52 15.31 -13.24
N TRP A 157 -7.05 15.45 -12.02
CA TRP A 157 -6.30 16.61 -11.53
C TRP A 157 -4.86 16.68 -12.05
N ILE A 158 -4.34 15.62 -12.68
CA ILE A 158 -3.00 15.57 -13.27
C ILE A 158 -3.13 15.96 -14.76
N PRO A 159 -2.64 17.14 -15.20
CA PRO A 159 -2.75 17.56 -16.60
C PRO A 159 -1.84 16.73 -17.52
N ASP A 160 -2.24 16.60 -18.79
CA ASP A 160 -1.48 15.85 -19.79
C ASP A 160 -0.23 16.59 -20.27
N ASP A 161 -0.29 17.92 -20.32
CA ASP A 161 0.76 18.81 -20.80
C ASP A 161 1.74 19.26 -19.71
N ARG A 162 1.76 18.56 -18.56
CA ARG A 162 2.66 18.85 -17.44
C ARG A 162 4.14 18.77 -17.84
N GLY A 163 4.94 19.72 -17.34
CA GLY A 163 6.41 19.74 -17.52
C GLY A 163 7.13 18.84 -16.51
N GLY A 164 6.62 18.74 -15.27
CA GLY A 164 7.17 17.92 -14.19
C GLY A 164 6.84 16.43 -14.31
N LEU A 165 7.52 15.59 -13.52
CA LEU A 165 7.23 14.18 -13.35
C LEU A 165 6.30 13.95 -12.17
N THR A 166 5.45 12.94 -12.27
CA THR A 166 4.65 12.41 -11.14
C THR A 166 5.29 11.13 -10.62
N ILE A 167 5.68 11.12 -9.35
CA ILE A 167 6.21 9.95 -8.63
C ILE A 167 5.18 9.53 -7.60
N CYS A 168 4.58 8.37 -7.81
CA CYS A 168 3.44 7.88 -7.06
C CYS A 168 3.79 6.61 -6.28
N ASP A 169 3.74 6.68 -4.94
CA ASP A 169 3.64 5.51 -4.08
C ASP A 169 2.23 4.94 -4.17
N ALA A 170 2.08 3.79 -4.83
CA ALA A 170 0.83 3.07 -5.00
C ALA A 170 0.78 1.77 -4.17
N THR A 171 1.55 1.67 -3.11
CA THR A 171 1.78 0.44 -2.34
C THR A 171 0.48 -0.24 -1.89
N SER A 172 -0.50 0.51 -1.43
CA SER A 172 -1.80 -0.04 -1.03
C SER A 172 -2.92 0.23 -2.03
N ALA A 173 -2.57 0.76 -3.22
CA ALA A 173 -3.49 1.01 -4.33
C ALA A 173 -3.35 0.00 -5.47
N ALA A 174 -2.10 -0.35 -5.84
CA ALA A 174 -1.82 -1.31 -6.89
C ALA A 174 -2.58 -2.62 -6.63
N PHE A 175 -3.27 -3.13 -7.64
CA PHE A 175 -4.19 -4.28 -7.59
C PHE A 175 -5.52 -4.09 -6.83
N ALA A 176 -5.74 -2.93 -6.16
CA ALA A 176 -7.01 -2.62 -5.48
C ALA A 176 -7.80 -1.52 -6.19
N MET A 177 -7.17 -0.79 -7.09
CA MET A 177 -7.72 0.37 -7.79
C MET A 177 -7.15 0.43 -9.20
N GLU A 178 -7.90 1.03 -10.11
CA GLU A 178 -7.35 1.44 -11.41
C GLU A 178 -6.34 2.57 -11.22
N LEU A 179 -5.23 2.50 -11.94
CA LEU A 179 -4.19 3.52 -11.95
C LEU A 179 -4.08 4.10 -13.36
N PRO A 180 -4.10 5.43 -13.53
CA PRO A 180 -4.00 6.09 -14.83
C PRO A 180 -2.53 6.12 -15.29
N TRP A 181 -2.07 5.06 -15.96
CA TRP A 181 -0.66 4.89 -16.36
C TRP A 181 -0.10 6.05 -17.17
N GLU A 182 -0.93 6.69 -17.98
CA GLU A 182 -0.56 7.87 -18.79
C GLU A 182 -0.32 9.13 -17.93
N LYS A 183 -0.84 9.16 -16.71
CA LYS A 183 -0.69 10.27 -15.76
C LYS A 183 0.46 10.05 -14.77
N LEU A 184 0.95 8.82 -14.63
CA LEU A 184 1.94 8.43 -13.62
C LEU A 184 3.29 8.15 -14.28
N ASP A 185 4.27 9.02 -14.05
CA ASP A 185 5.60 8.85 -14.66
C ASP A 185 6.44 7.80 -13.94
N VAL A 186 6.32 7.74 -12.61
CA VAL A 186 6.86 6.65 -11.79
C VAL A 186 5.77 6.16 -10.86
N THR A 187 5.56 4.85 -10.82
CA THR A 187 4.64 4.20 -9.88
C THR A 187 5.38 3.10 -9.15
N THR A 188 5.24 3.08 -7.83
CA THR A 188 5.92 2.10 -6.99
C THR A 188 4.96 1.36 -6.08
N TRP A 189 5.30 0.14 -5.71
CA TRP A 189 4.63 -0.65 -4.67
C TRP A 189 5.50 -1.83 -4.24
N SER A 190 5.00 -2.59 -3.27
CA SER A 190 5.64 -3.84 -2.82
C SER A 190 4.63 -4.98 -2.67
N TRP A 191 5.15 -6.22 -2.68
CA TRP A 191 4.33 -7.43 -2.82
C TRP A 191 3.48 -7.78 -1.60
N GLN A 192 3.79 -7.28 -0.40
CA GLN A 192 3.15 -7.66 0.86
C GLN A 192 1.74 -7.07 1.07
N LYS A 193 1.14 -6.45 0.06
CA LYS A 193 -0.17 -5.79 0.15
C LYS A 193 -1.27 -6.63 -0.50
N ILE A 194 -1.88 -6.14 -1.59
CA ILE A 194 -3.13 -6.67 -2.16
C ILE A 194 -3.06 -8.16 -2.53
N LEU A 195 -1.93 -8.63 -3.01
CA LEU A 195 -1.76 -10.05 -3.42
C LEU A 195 -1.30 -10.95 -2.26
N GLY A 196 -1.08 -10.42 -1.08
CA GLY A 196 -0.67 -11.18 0.11
C GLY A 196 0.72 -11.80 0.00
N GLY A 197 1.60 -11.25 -0.84
CA GLY A 197 2.99 -11.69 -0.95
C GLY A 197 3.82 -11.33 0.29
N GLU A 198 5.04 -11.82 0.37
CA GLU A 198 6.01 -11.38 1.37
C GLU A 198 6.69 -10.07 0.92
N GLY A 199 7.17 -9.28 1.88
CA GLY A 199 7.92 -8.05 1.64
C GLY A 199 9.24 -8.26 0.88
N ALA A 200 10.30 -7.60 1.31
CA ALA A 200 11.67 -7.67 0.78
C ALA A 200 11.89 -6.92 -0.56
N HIS A 201 10.95 -6.96 -1.50
CA HIS A 201 11.12 -6.35 -2.82
C HIS A 201 10.05 -5.29 -3.09
N GLY A 202 10.49 -4.19 -3.71
CA GLY A 202 9.62 -3.22 -4.35
C GLY A 202 9.51 -3.47 -5.85
N ILE A 203 8.52 -2.87 -6.45
CA ILE A 203 8.35 -2.76 -7.89
C ILE A 203 8.40 -1.28 -8.25
N ILE A 204 9.11 -0.96 -9.31
CA ILE A 204 9.11 0.37 -9.92
C ILE A 204 8.66 0.26 -11.38
N VAL A 205 7.68 1.07 -11.74
CA VAL A 205 7.22 1.26 -13.12
C VAL A 205 7.61 2.66 -13.55
N MET A 206 8.23 2.77 -14.72
CA MET A 206 8.69 4.05 -15.25
C MET A 206 8.13 4.31 -16.65
N SER A 207 7.49 5.45 -16.83
CA SER A 207 7.01 5.95 -18.12
C SER A 207 8.19 6.29 -19.06
N PRO A 208 7.94 6.47 -20.36
CA PRO A 208 8.96 7.00 -21.29
C PRO A 208 9.55 8.34 -20.82
N ARG A 209 8.75 9.24 -20.24
CA ARG A 209 9.20 10.53 -19.70
C ARG A 209 10.17 10.37 -18.51
N ALA A 210 9.86 9.42 -17.61
CA ALA A 210 10.77 9.12 -16.49
C ALA A 210 12.08 8.50 -16.97
N ILE A 211 12.05 7.66 -17.99
CA ILE A 211 13.26 7.10 -18.63
C ILE A 211 14.09 8.20 -19.30
N GLU A 212 13.47 9.11 -20.05
CA GLU A 212 14.15 10.26 -20.65
C GLU A 212 14.83 11.15 -19.58
N ARG A 213 14.14 11.41 -18.47
CA ARG A 213 14.72 12.12 -17.32
C ARG A 213 15.91 11.36 -16.74
N LEU A 214 15.79 10.04 -16.57
CA LEU A 214 16.88 9.21 -16.05
C LEU A 214 18.11 9.24 -16.97
N GLU A 215 17.92 9.27 -18.29
CA GLU A 215 19.00 9.35 -19.28
C GLU A 215 19.69 10.71 -19.28
N SER A 216 18.91 11.78 -19.31
CA SER A 216 19.40 13.15 -19.50
C SER A 216 19.95 13.80 -18.23
N TYR A 217 19.57 13.31 -17.04
CA TYR A 217 19.92 13.92 -15.76
C TYR A 217 20.93 13.09 -14.96
N THR A 218 21.83 13.78 -14.24
CA THR A 218 22.72 13.17 -13.26
C THR A 218 22.59 13.95 -11.95
N PRO A 219 22.11 13.33 -10.86
CA PRO A 219 21.98 13.97 -9.56
C PRO A 219 23.32 14.52 -9.03
N ALA A 220 23.26 15.66 -8.34
CA ALA A 220 24.43 16.29 -7.74
C ALA A 220 24.89 15.62 -6.44
N TRP A 221 24.05 14.80 -5.83
CA TRP A 221 24.35 14.10 -4.56
C TRP A 221 24.93 12.71 -4.81
N PRO A 222 25.62 12.14 -3.80
CA PRO A 222 26.10 10.76 -3.87
C PRO A 222 24.97 9.77 -4.12
N MET A 223 25.15 8.89 -5.12
CA MET A 223 24.17 7.88 -5.48
C MET A 223 24.54 6.53 -4.85
N PRO A 224 23.76 6.02 -3.86
CA PRO A 224 23.93 4.67 -3.33
C PRO A 224 23.89 3.62 -4.44
N LYS A 225 24.70 2.54 -4.29
CA LYS A 225 24.72 1.48 -5.30
C LYS A 225 23.33 0.91 -5.59
N LEU A 226 22.48 0.79 -4.54
CA LEU A 226 21.14 0.22 -4.64
C LEU A 226 20.18 1.07 -5.50
N PHE A 227 20.49 2.35 -5.73
CA PHE A 227 19.66 3.26 -6.52
C PHE A 227 20.18 3.51 -7.94
N ARG A 228 21.28 2.82 -8.34
CA ARG A 228 21.93 3.05 -9.64
C ARG A 228 21.19 2.32 -10.76
N MET A 229 20.25 2.97 -11.40
CA MET A 229 19.56 2.48 -12.58
C MET A 229 20.34 2.72 -13.89
N LYS A 230 21.50 3.40 -13.82
CA LYS A 230 22.40 3.67 -14.96
C LYS A 230 23.73 2.93 -14.83
N SER A 231 24.31 2.56 -15.97
CA SER A 231 25.66 2.02 -16.07
C SER A 231 26.37 2.70 -17.24
N GLY A 232 27.56 3.28 -17.00
CA GLY A 232 28.29 4.03 -18.03
C GLY A 232 27.52 5.20 -18.61
N GLY A 233 26.69 5.87 -17.81
CA GLY A 233 25.88 7.03 -18.23
C GLY A 233 24.59 6.67 -19.01
N LYS A 234 24.36 5.40 -19.30
CA LYS A 234 23.16 4.90 -20.00
C LYS A 234 22.25 4.12 -19.06
N VAL A 235 20.96 4.09 -19.37
CA VAL A 235 19.98 3.25 -18.65
C VAL A 235 20.41 1.78 -18.70
N ASN A 236 20.36 1.11 -17.59
CA ASN A 236 20.65 -0.32 -17.51
C ASN A 236 19.39 -1.12 -17.90
N GLU A 237 19.21 -1.38 -19.18
CA GLU A 237 18.04 -2.11 -19.71
C GLU A 237 17.88 -3.50 -19.10
N ALA A 238 18.98 -4.16 -18.73
CA ALA A 238 18.92 -5.47 -18.09
C ALA A 238 18.18 -5.43 -16.74
N PHE A 239 18.23 -4.29 -16.03
CA PHE A 239 17.49 -4.08 -14.78
C PHE A 239 15.98 -4.23 -14.99
N PHE A 240 15.45 -3.70 -16.08
CA PHE A 240 14.04 -3.81 -16.46
C PHE A 240 13.66 -5.15 -17.11
N GLN A 241 14.60 -6.08 -17.19
CA GLN A 241 14.41 -7.43 -17.70
C GLN A 241 14.65 -8.51 -16.63
N GLY A 242 14.60 -8.14 -15.35
CA GLY A 242 14.78 -9.05 -14.22
C GLY A 242 16.23 -9.21 -13.74
N SER A 243 17.17 -8.39 -14.22
CA SER A 243 18.53 -8.36 -13.66
C SER A 243 18.56 -7.41 -12.44
N THR A 244 18.35 -7.95 -11.25
CA THR A 244 18.28 -7.16 -10.02
C THR A 244 19.63 -6.56 -9.63
N ILE A 245 19.61 -5.38 -8.98
CA ILE A 245 20.81 -4.68 -8.51
C ILE A 245 21.54 -5.45 -7.42
N ASN A 246 20.79 -6.10 -6.53
CA ASN A 246 21.28 -6.96 -5.45
C ASN A 246 20.77 -8.39 -5.60
N THR A 247 21.14 -9.26 -4.69
CA THR A 247 20.63 -10.64 -4.65
C THR A 247 19.18 -10.63 -4.11
N PRO A 248 18.18 -11.06 -4.90
CA PRO A 248 16.79 -11.12 -4.47
C PRO A 248 16.51 -12.41 -3.70
N SER A 249 15.39 -12.44 -2.96
CA SER A 249 14.82 -13.67 -2.42
C SER A 249 14.00 -14.38 -3.50
N LEU A 250 14.47 -15.53 -4.00
CA LEU A 250 13.70 -16.32 -4.98
C LEU A 250 12.44 -16.96 -4.35
N LEU A 251 12.39 -17.14 -3.03
CA LEU A 251 11.15 -17.54 -2.34
C LEU A 251 10.10 -16.44 -2.40
N ALA A 252 10.47 -15.19 -2.12
CA ALA A 252 9.54 -14.05 -2.22
C ALA A 252 9.09 -13.81 -3.67
N VAL A 253 9.96 -14.05 -4.65
CA VAL A 253 9.61 -13.99 -6.08
C VAL A 253 8.58 -15.06 -6.44
N GLU A 254 8.78 -16.31 -5.99
CA GLU A 254 7.83 -17.40 -6.26
C GLU A 254 6.47 -17.15 -5.60
N ASP A 255 6.47 -16.66 -4.36
CA ASP A 255 5.25 -16.27 -3.64
C ASP A 255 4.50 -15.16 -4.36
N ALA A 256 5.21 -14.16 -4.87
CA ALA A 256 4.61 -13.09 -5.68
C ALA A 256 4.03 -13.62 -7.02
N ILE A 257 4.73 -14.53 -7.68
CA ILE A 257 4.25 -15.20 -8.90
C ILE A 257 2.97 -15.98 -8.62
N ASP A 258 2.90 -16.70 -7.49
CA ASP A 258 1.70 -17.44 -7.10
C ASP A 258 0.51 -16.49 -6.93
N GLY A 259 0.69 -15.37 -6.22
CA GLY A 259 -0.34 -14.34 -6.07
C GLY A 259 -0.78 -13.71 -7.39
N LEU A 260 0.15 -13.44 -8.31
CA LEU A 260 -0.13 -12.89 -9.64
C LEU A 260 -0.89 -13.90 -10.53
N ARG A 261 -0.53 -15.17 -10.49
CA ARG A 261 -1.24 -16.24 -11.21
C ARG A 261 -2.65 -16.45 -10.67
N TRP A 262 -2.81 -16.41 -9.34
CA TRP A 262 -4.13 -16.41 -8.73
C TRP A 262 -4.98 -15.23 -9.19
N ALA A 263 -4.42 -14.02 -9.18
CA ALA A 263 -5.10 -12.82 -9.66
C ALA A 263 -5.59 -12.99 -11.11
N GLN A 264 -4.73 -13.50 -11.99
CA GLN A 264 -5.11 -13.82 -13.39
C GLN A 264 -6.24 -14.85 -13.45
N ALA A 265 -6.13 -15.92 -12.67
CA ALA A 265 -7.09 -17.03 -12.69
C ALA A 265 -8.51 -16.64 -12.23
N ILE A 266 -8.61 -15.66 -11.32
CA ILE A 266 -9.92 -15.20 -10.82
C ILE A 266 -10.57 -14.11 -11.67
N GLY A 267 -9.87 -13.58 -12.70
CA GLY A 267 -10.42 -12.54 -13.59
C GLY A 267 -9.60 -11.23 -13.65
N GLY A 268 -8.39 -11.22 -13.12
CA GLY A 268 -7.46 -10.08 -13.19
C GLY A 268 -7.85 -8.90 -12.32
N LEU A 269 -7.37 -7.69 -12.68
CA LEU A 269 -7.59 -6.47 -11.93
C LEU A 269 -9.06 -6.17 -11.63
N PRO A 270 -10.03 -6.32 -12.57
CA PRO A 270 -11.42 -6.05 -12.28
C PRO A 270 -11.98 -6.89 -11.11
N GLU A 271 -11.62 -8.16 -11.04
CA GLU A 271 -12.07 -9.02 -9.93
C GLU A 271 -11.40 -8.69 -8.62
N LEU A 272 -10.12 -8.32 -8.63
CA LEU A 272 -9.42 -7.86 -7.42
C LEU A 272 -10.05 -6.59 -6.86
N ILE A 273 -10.39 -5.62 -7.71
CA ILE A 273 -11.10 -4.39 -7.33
C ILE A 273 -12.47 -4.74 -6.74
N ARG A 274 -13.25 -5.57 -7.44
CA ARG A 274 -14.58 -6.00 -6.97
C ARG A 274 -14.52 -6.64 -5.58
N ARG A 275 -13.52 -7.45 -5.29
CA ARG A 275 -13.31 -8.06 -3.95
C ARG A 275 -13.00 -7.00 -2.89
N CYS A 276 -12.13 -6.03 -3.18
CA CYS A 276 -11.86 -4.91 -2.27
C CYS A 276 -13.10 -4.07 -2.00
N GLU A 277 -13.88 -3.76 -3.03
CA GLU A 277 -15.14 -3.00 -2.92
C GLU A 277 -16.20 -3.77 -2.12
N ALA A 278 -16.33 -5.08 -2.30
CA ALA A 278 -17.23 -5.92 -1.53
C ALA A 278 -16.85 -5.93 -0.03
N ASN A 279 -15.57 -5.99 0.29
CA ASN A 279 -15.06 -5.89 1.65
C ASN A 279 -15.35 -4.50 2.25
N ALA A 280 -15.11 -3.44 1.49
CA ALA A 280 -15.42 -2.07 1.94
C ALA A 280 -16.92 -1.86 2.18
N ALA A 281 -17.78 -2.41 1.32
CA ALA A 281 -19.22 -2.38 1.50
C ALA A 281 -19.67 -3.13 2.77
N CYS A 282 -19.09 -4.31 3.03
CA CYS A 282 -19.36 -5.06 4.26
C CYS A 282 -19.05 -4.24 5.52
N VAL A 283 -17.91 -3.53 5.55
CA VAL A 283 -17.58 -2.63 6.67
C VAL A 283 -18.55 -1.46 6.75
N ALA A 284 -18.95 -0.88 5.61
CA ALA A 284 -19.89 0.24 5.58
C ALA A 284 -21.27 -0.15 6.13
N GLU A 285 -21.78 -1.32 5.76
CA GLU A 285 -23.04 -1.88 6.28
C GLU A 285 -22.95 -2.13 7.78
N TRP A 286 -21.81 -2.63 8.28
CA TRP A 286 -21.59 -2.84 9.68
C TRP A 286 -21.53 -1.50 10.46
N VAL A 287 -20.79 -0.51 9.99
CA VAL A 287 -20.71 0.83 10.59
C VAL A 287 -22.09 1.48 10.68
N ALA A 288 -22.93 1.36 9.64
CA ALA A 288 -24.29 1.91 9.64
C ALA A 288 -25.18 1.33 10.77
N ARG A 289 -24.89 0.12 11.25
CA ARG A 289 -25.62 -0.55 12.34
C ARG A 289 -24.98 -0.35 13.72
N ASN A 290 -23.76 0.26 13.78
CA ASN A 290 -22.98 0.41 15.00
C ASN A 290 -22.64 1.88 15.27
N PRO A 291 -23.57 2.68 15.84
CA PRO A 291 -23.45 4.14 15.98
C PRO A 291 -22.29 4.60 16.89
N TRP A 292 -21.66 3.69 17.62
CA TRP A 292 -20.48 3.97 18.44
C TRP A 292 -19.17 4.04 17.63
N CYS A 293 -19.20 3.53 16.39
CA CYS A 293 -18.05 3.44 15.50
C CYS A 293 -18.32 4.21 14.18
N GLY A 294 -17.34 4.94 13.69
CA GLY A 294 -17.41 5.67 12.45
C GLY A 294 -16.14 5.52 11.62
N PHE A 295 -16.22 5.90 10.36
CA PHE A 295 -15.02 5.99 9.52
C PHE A 295 -14.14 7.16 9.95
N LEU A 296 -12.82 6.98 9.93
CA LEU A 296 -11.89 8.09 10.08
C LEU A 296 -12.02 9.06 8.87
N VAL A 297 -12.20 8.50 7.67
CA VAL A 297 -12.44 9.23 6.42
C VAL A 297 -13.93 9.41 6.23
N GLU A 298 -14.44 10.62 6.45
CA GLU A 298 -15.89 10.90 6.37
C GLU A 298 -16.38 10.99 4.93
N ARG A 299 -15.61 11.61 4.05
CA ARG A 299 -15.95 11.76 2.62
C ARG A 299 -15.76 10.45 1.87
N LEU A 300 -16.84 9.95 1.27
CA LEU A 300 -16.86 8.64 0.61
C LEU A 300 -15.91 8.58 -0.61
N GLU A 301 -15.83 9.65 -1.39
CA GLU A 301 -15.05 9.71 -2.63
C GLU A 301 -13.54 9.54 -2.42
N ILE A 302 -13.04 9.90 -1.23
CA ILE A 302 -11.62 9.75 -0.87
C ILE A 302 -11.38 8.57 0.09
N ARG A 303 -12.39 7.75 0.37
CA ARG A 303 -12.25 6.59 1.26
C ARG A 303 -11.58 5.43 0.55
N SER A 304 -10.54 4.86 1.18
CA SER A 304 -9.82 3.69 0.70
C SER A 304 -10.73 2.44 0.72
N PRO A 305 -10.76 1.62 -0.35
CA PRO A 305 -11.42 0.33 -0.32
C PRO A 305 -10.55 -0.80 0.26
N SER A 306 -9.23 -0.59 0.45
CA SER A 306 -8.28 -1.61 0.87
C SER A 306 -7.78 -1.44 2.29
N SER A 307 -7.55 -0.22 2.75
CA SER A 307 -7.13 0.09 4.13
C SER A 307 -8.23 0.90 4.82
N ILE A 308 -9.05 0.25 5.62
CA ILE A 308 -10.22 0.87 6.22
C ILE A 308 -9.90 1.29 7.65
N CYS A 309 -9.86 2.60 7.88
CA CYS A 309 -9.62 3.19 9.19
C CYS A 309 -10.93 3.61 9.86
N LEU A 310 -11.15 3.11 11.07
CA LEU A 310 -12.34 3.35 11.89
C LEU A 310 -11.95 4.07 13.18
N LYS A 311 -12.85 4.90 13.70
CA LYS A 311 -12.71 5.63 14.98
C LYS A 311 -13.89 5.34 15.88
N ILE A 312 -13.67 5.38 17.20
CA ILE A 312 -14.76 5.37 18.18
C ILE A 312 -15.39 6.75 18.19
N VAL A 313 -16.70 6.83 17.96
CA VAL A 313 -17.47 8.09 17.94
C VAL A 313 -18.50 8.18 19.06
N ASP A 314 -18.53 7.20 19.98
CA ASP A 314 -19.37 7.27 21.17
C ASP A 314 -19.04 8.54 21.97
N PRO A 315 -20.02 9.45 22.21
CA PRO A 315 -19.78 10.71 22.89
C PRO A 315 -19.16 10.56 24.29
N ALA A 316 -19.46 9.46 24.99
CA ALA A 316 -18.93 9.21 26.32
C ALA A 316 -17.42 8.92 26.31
N LEU A 317 -16.91 8.34 25.21
CA LEU A 317 -15.49 8.01 25.02
C LEU A 317 -14.77 9.12 24.25
N ALA A 318 -15.41 9.70 23.24
CA ALA A 318 -14.81 10.71 22.37
C ALA A 318 -14.50 12.03 23.10
N ALA A 319 -15.17 12.30 24.22
CA ALA A 319 -14.91 13.46 25.08
C ALA A 319 -13.56 13.37 25.85
N ASP A 320 -13.02 12.15 26.05
CA ASP A 320 -11.71 11.91 26.68
C ASP A 320 -10.81 11.12 25.73
N PRO A 321 -9.89 11.77 25.00
CA PRO A 321 -8.98 11.12 24.04
C PRO A 321 -8.11 10.02 24.69
N ALA A 322 -7.76 10.16 25.97
CA ALA A 322 -6.98 9.14 26.65
C ALA A 322 -7.82 7.89 26.96
N LEU A 323 -9.08 8.08 27.34
CA LEU A 323 -10.02 6.97 27.53
C LEU A 323 -10.33 6.29 26.20
N GLN A 324 -10.58 7.07 25.16
CA GLN A 324 -10.79 6.55 23.80
C GLN A 324 -9.61 5.67 23.33
N ALA A 325 -8.37 6.14 23.53
CA ALA A 325 -7.17 5.40 23.15
C ALA A 325 -7.03 4.09 23.97
N ARG A 326 -7.25 4.13 25.28
CA ARG A 326 -7.21 2.94 26.13
C ARG A 326 -8.29 1.92 25.74
N THR A 327 -9.51 2.39 25.45
CA THR A 327 -10.62 1.54 25.01
C THR A 327 -10.31 0.87 23.69
N ALA A 328 -9.83 1.61 22.70
CA ALA A 328 -9.41 1.05 21.39
C ALA A 328 -8.32 -0.01 21.57
N SER A 329 -7.29 0.28 22.37
CA SER A 329 -6.20 -0.67 22.66
C SER A 329 -6.68 -1.94 23.37
N ALA A 330 -7.59 -1.82 24.33
CA ALA A 330 -8.16 -2.97 25.03
C ALA A 330 -8.99 -3.87 24.10
N ILE A 331 -9.77 -3.27 23.18
CA ILE A 331 -10.53 -3.99 22.17
C ILE A 331 -9.59 -4.75 21.23
N VAL A 332 -8.54 -4.10 20.72
CA VAL A 332 -7.54 -4.72 19.84
C VAL A 332 -6.87 -5.91 20.54
N ALA A 333 -6.41 -5.73 21.78
CA ALA A 333 -5.78 -6.79 22.55
C ALA A 333 -6.73 -7.97 22.82
N PHE A 334 -8.01 -7.69 23.10
CA PHE A 334 -9.01 -8.74 23.27
C PHE A 334 -9.21 -9.56 21.99
N LEU A 335 -9.36 -8.92 20.82
CA LEU A 335 -9.58 -9.60 19.55
C LEU A 335 -8.37 -10.41 19.09
N ASP A 336 -7.17 -9.90 19.38
CA ASP A 336 -5.91 -10.62 19.14
C ASP A 336 -5.84 -11.89 20.02
N LYS A 337 -6.06 -11.75 21.32
CA LYS A 337 -6.08 -12.86 22.29
C LYS A 337 -7.10 -13.95 21.92
N GLU A 338 -8.28 -13.56 21.44
CA GLU A 338 -9.33 -14.48 21.01
C GLU A 338 -9.04 -15.12 19.62
N GLY A 339 -7.96 -14.70 18.95
CA GLY A 339 -7.60 -15.21 17.61
C GLY A 339 -8.63 -14.82 16.54
N VAL A 340 -9.21 -13.64 16.66
CA VAL A 340 -10.30 -13.16 15.79
C VAL A 340 -9.82 -12.11 14.79
N ALA A 341 -8.97 -11.19 15.23
CA ALA A 341 -8.44 -10.14 14.33
C ALA A 341 -7.06 -9.70 14.81
N TYR A 342 -6.05 -10.00 14.01
CA TYR A 342 -4.68 -9.63 14.29
C TYR A 342 -4.32 -8.28 13.66
N ASP A 343 -3.48 -7.50 14.36
CA ASP A 343 -2.84 -6.28 13.87
C ASP A 343 -3.81 -5.18 13.40
N ILE A 344 -5.02 -5.13 13.96
CA ILE A 344 -6.05 -4.15 13.56
C ILE A 344 -5.93 -2.80 14.28
N GLY A 345 -4.93 -2.59 15.10
CA GLY A 345 -4.70 -1.30 15.75
C GLY A 345 -4.39 -0.18 14.78
N ALA A 346 -4.72 1.05 15.17
CA ALA A 346 -4.33 2.24 14.44
C ALA A 346 -2.79 2.35 14.33
N TYR A 347 -2.30 2.96 13.26
CA TYR A 347 -0.85 3.18 13.10
C TYR A 347 -0.33 4.17 14.15
N ARG A 348 0.97 4.13 14.46
CA ARG A 348 1.62 4.86 15.57
C ARG A 348 1.27 6.34 15.65
N THR A 349 1.15 7.00 14.49
CA THR A 349 0.89 8.45 14.37
C THR A 349 -0.56 8.77 14.04
N ALA A 350 -1.39 7.74 13.77
CA ALA A 350 -2.80 7.90 13.47
C ALA A 350 -3.63 8.14 14.74
N PRO A 351 -4.80 8.78 14.65
CA PRO A 351 -5.75 8.86 15.74
C PRO A 351 -6.13 7.47 16.28
N PRO A 352 -6.45 7.34 17.57
CA PRO A 352 -6.89 6.08 18.17
C PRO A 352 -8.09 5.48 17.43
N GLY A 353 -8.04 4.18 17.16
CA GLY A 353 -9.10 3.49 16.42
C GLY A 353 -8.65 2.13 15.89
N PHE A 354 -9.29 1.70 14.83
CA PHE A 354 -9.05 0.39 14.22
C PHE A 354 -8.71 0.56 12.75
N ARG A 355 -7.88 -0.34 12.24
CA ARG A 355 -7.51 -0.37 10.84
C ARG A 355 -7.61 -1.79 10.31
N PHE A 356 -8.67 -2.06 9.59
CA PHE A 356 -8.86 -3.34 8.92
C PHE A 356 -8.28 -3.31 7.52
N TRP A 357 -7.43 -4.27 7.21
CA TRP A 357 -7.07 -4.53 5.84
C TRP A 357 -8.20 -5.28 5.14
N ALA A 358 -8.67 -4.71 4.06
CA ALA A 358 -9.80 -5.19 3.26
C ALA A 358 -9.40 -5.50 1.81
N GLY A 359 -8.11 -5.81 1.58
CA GLY A 359 -7.57 -6.15 0.27
C GLY A 359 -8.18 -7.41 -0.33
N ALA A 360 -7.89 -7.66 -1.61
CA ALA A 360 -8.53 -8.72 -2.39
C ALA A 360 -8.31 -10.15 -1.88
N THR A 361 -7.29 -10.39 -1.07
CA THR A 361 -7.03 -11.70 -0.46
C THR A 361 -7.86 -11.99 0.79
N VAL A 362 -8.52 -10.96 1.37
CA VAL A 362 -9.42 -11.12 2.51
C VAL A 362 -10.78 -11.61 2.04
N GLU A 363 -11.27 -12.67 2.67
CA GLU A 363 -12.63 -13.16 2.44
C GLU A 363 -13.65 -12.28 3.19
N THR A 364 -14.66 -11.80 2.48
CA THR A 364 -15.71 -10.94 3.06
C THR A 364 -16.44 -11.61 4.23
N ALA A 365 -16.58 -12.94 4.21
CA ALA A 365 -17.18 -13.70 5.31
C ALA A 365 -16.34 -13.63 6.61
N ASP A 366 -15.01 -13.74 6.50
CA ASP A 366 -14.11 -13.60 7.65
C ASP A 366 -14.15 -12.18 8.22
N LEU A 367 -14.16 -11.17 7.34
CA LEU A 367 -14.28 -9.77 7.75
C LEU A 367 -15.62 -9.50 8.46
N ALA A 368 -16.73 -10.01 7.94
CA ALA A 368 -18.04 -9.88 8.58
C ALA A 368 -18.07 -10.47 10.00
N ILE A 369 -17.49 -11.67 10.17
CA ILE A 369 -17.38 -12.32 11.49
C ILE A 369 -16.51 -11.50 12.42
N ALA A 370 -15.36 -10.99 11.97
CA ALA A 370 -14.46 -10.16 12.77
C ALA A 370 -15.15 -8.87 13.25
N LEU A 371 -15.99 -8.26 12.42
CA LEU A 371 -16.75 -7.05 12.74
C LEU A 371 -17.83 -7.32 13.80
N GLU A 372 -18.51 -8.47 13.80
CA GLU A 372 -19.44 -8.84 14.87
C GLU A 372 -18.70 -9.08 16.21
N TRP A 373 -17.50 -9.66 16.15
CA TRP A 373 -16.63 -9.76 17.32
C TRP A 373 -16.13 -8.39 17.80
N LEU A 374 -15.93 -7.43 16.92
CA LEU A 374 -15.59 -6.05 17.29
C LEU A 374 -16.73 -5.39 18.06
N SER A 375 -18.00 -5.61 17.67
CA SER A 375 -19.17 -5.16 18.43
C SER A 375 -19.23 -5.78 19.82
N PHE A 376 -18.96 -7.08 19.91
CA PHE A 376 -18.92 -7.80 21.19
C PHE A 376 -17.80 -7.30 22.11
N ALA A 377 -16.58 -7.11 21.57
CA ALA A 377 -15.43 -6.59 22.30
C ALA A 377 -15.70 -5.19 22.85
N TYR A 378 -16.30 -4.30 22.02
CA TYR A 378 -16.70 -2.97 22.45
C TYR A 378 -17.67 -3.01 23.63
N ALA A 379 -18.73 -3.83 23.54
CA ALA A 379 -19.70 -3.96 24.62
C ALA A 379 -19.04 -4.45 25.91
N ARG A 380 -18.15 -5.44 25.87
CA ARG A 380 -17.43 -5.96 27.03
C ARG A 380 -16.53 -4.93 27.69
N VAL A 381 -15.70 -4.27 26.90
CA VAL A 381 -14.71 -3.29 27.40
C VAL A 381 -15.42 -2.08 28.03
N THR A 382 -16.55 -1.65 27.49
CA THR A 382 -17.28 -0.47 27.99
C THR A 382 -18.12 -0.72 29.22
N ILE A 383 -18.56 -1.94 29.48
CA ILE A 383 -19.29 -2.29 30.76
C ILE A 383 -18.34 -2.63 31.92
N GLY A 384 -17.02 -2.54 31.74
CA GLY A 384 -16.04 -2.73 32.80
C GLY A 384 -15.81 -4.19 33.20
N GLU A 385 -16.16 -5.17 32.39
CA GLU A 385 -15.69 -6.54 32.59
C GLU A 385 -14.18 -6.57 32.31
N GLU A 386 -13.39 -6.95 33.31
CA GLU A 386 -11.95 -7.12 33.16
C GLU A 386 -11.68 -8.06 31.99
N VAL A 387 -10.98 -7.53 30.99
CA VAL A 387 -10.41 -8.31 29.91
C VAL A 387 -9.12 -8.93 30.45
N ALA A 388 -9.28 -10.05 31.19
CA ALA A 388 -8.19 -10.79 31.81
C ALA A 388 -7.31 -11.50 30.74
#